data_28fc14f7dae1da5bfe74d92ddc4df10e
#
_entry.id   28fc14f7dae1da5bfe74d92ddc4df10e
#
_cell.length_a   1.000
_cell.length_b   1.000
_cell.length_c   1.000
_cell.angle_alpha   90.00
_cell.angle_beta   90.00
_cell.angle_gamma   90.00
#
_symmetry.space_group_name_H-M   'P 1'
#
loop_
_entity.id
_entity.type
_entity.pdbx_description
1 polymer ?
#
loop_
_entity_poly.entity_id
_entity_poly.type
_entity_poly.pdbx_seq_one_letter_code
_entity_poly.pdbx_strand_id
1 'polypeptide(L)'
;MADRLDFQLLSLGLRRMAWIRFWIQTALGIVVMGLLTFNNIGGRLSREANRALGLSPGLSLTTLAFLVLLFSLWQGWLVVRLGRALGSNARPTRGEASRIIKRGLFADLIGLVFAVLGYEALAGILFFQASQQTPGIAIGGQGLRENQPITSLEMLSVLSNTQVLFAHLIGLL
;
A
#
# COMPACT_ATOMS: atom_id res chain seq x y z
N MET A 1 5.42 -19.15 -39.21
CA MET A 1 4.99 -17.73 -39.26
C MET A 1 4.00 -17.39 -38.12
N ALA A 2 3.06 -18.29 -37.78
CA ALA A 2 2.11 -18.12 -36.65
C ALA A 2 2.80 -17.91 -35.30
N ASP A 3 3.80 -18.72 -34.94
CA ASP A 3 4.53 -18.61 -33.67
C ASP A 3 5.16 -17.21 -33.38
N ARG A 4 5.63 -16.53 -34.43
CA ARG A 4 6.21 -15.17 -34.25
C ARG A 4 5.17 -14.11 -33.96
N LEU A 5 4.00 -14.22 -34.56
CA LEU A 5 2.87 -13.31 -34.33
C LEU A 5 2.32 -13.46 -32.90
N ASP A 6 2.24 -14.70 -32.38
CA ASP A 6 1.79 -14.98 -31.04
C ASP A 6 2.72 -14.39 -29.97
N PHE A 7 4.05 -14.50 -30.16
CA PHE A 7 5.02 -13.89 -29.25
C PHE A 7 5.02 -12.36 -29.29
N GLN A 8 4.76 -11.74 -30.43
CA GLN A 8 4.66 -10.29 -30.53
C GLN A 8 3.41 -9.77 -29.81
N LEU A 9 2.26 -10.41 -30.00
CA LEU A 9 1.03 -10.06 -29.31
C LEU A 9 1.17 -10.24 -27.79
N LEU A 10 1.77 -11.35 -27.35
CA LEU A 10 2.05 -11.61 -25.94
C LEU A 10 2.98 -10.55 -25.33
N SER A 11 4.05 -10.18 -26.04
CA SER A 11 5.00 -9.13 -25.63
C SER A 11 4.32 -7.78 -25.47
N LEU A 12 3.47 -7.39 -26.43
CA LEU A 12 2.72 -6.13 -26.39
C LEU A 12 1.70 -6.12 -25.23
N GLY A 13 0.94 -7.20 -25.07
CA GLY A 13 -0.03 -7.35 -23.99
C GLY A 13 0.63 -7.26 -22.61
N LEU A 14 1.68 -8.06 -22.38
CA LEU A 14 2.42 -8.07 -21.12
C LEU A 14 3.03 -6.70 -20.80
N ARG A 15 3.63 -6.04 -21.80
CA ARG A 15 4.22 -4.70 -21.62
C ARG A 15 3.17 -3.65 -21.27
N ARG A 16 2.01 -3.67 -21.95
CA ARG A 16 0.92 -2.71 -21.69
C ARG A 16 0.35 -2.89 -20.28
N MET A 17 0.04 -4.12 -19.90
CA MET A 17 -0.47 -4.42 -18.56
C MET A 17 0.54 -4.07 -17.47
N ALA A 18 1.81 -4.45 -17.64
CA ALA A 18 2.87 -4.11 -16.68
C ALA A 18 3.06 -2.59 -16.54
N TRP A 19 2.94 -1.82 -17.62
CA TRP A 19 3.02 -0.36 -17.57
C TRP A 19 1.84 0.27 -16.84
N ILE A 20 0.61 -0.16 -17.13
CA ILE A 20 -0.60 0.33 -16.46
C ILE A 20 -0.49 0.06 -14.95
N ARG A 21 -0.19 -1.18 -14.57
CA ARG A 21 0.03 -1.57 -13.19
C ARG A 21 1.10 -0.71 -12.51
N PHE A 22 2.27 -0.57 -13.14
CA PHE A 22 3.40 0.19 -12.61
C PHE A 22 3.01 1.65 -12.31
N TRP A 23 2.34 2.33 -13.24
CA TRP A 23 1.94 3.72 -13.05
C TRP A 23 0.88 3.90 -11.99
N ILE A 24 -0.13 3.01 -11.92
CA ILE A 24 -1.15 3.06 -10.87
C ILE A 24 -0.51 2.85 -9.50
N GLN A 25 0.33 1.82 -9.34
CA GLN A 25 1.04 1.58 -8.08
C GLN A 25 1.98 2.74 -7.72
N THR A 26 2.66 3.35 -8.69
CA THR A 26 3.53 4.51 -8.46
C THR A 26 2.74 5.71 -7.96
N ALA A 27 1.61 6.02 -8.60
CA ALA A 27 0.74 7.13 -8.18
C ALA A 27 0.24 6.92 -6.74
N LEU A 28 -0.28 5.72 -6.44
CA LEU A 28 -0.72 5.36 -5.08
C LEU A 28 0.44 5.40 -4.08
N GLY A 29 1.62 4.92 -4.45
CA GLY A 29 2.82 4.95 -3.61
C GLY A 29 3.26 6.38 -3.24
N ILE A 30 3.19 7.32 -4.19
CA ILE A 30 3.48 8.74 -3.93
C ILE A 30 2.48 9.32 -2.93
N VAL A 31 1.18 9.04 -3.10
CA VAL A 31 0.14 9.47 -2.15
C VAL A 31 0.41 8.92 -0.75
N VAL A 32 0.70 7.63 -0.65
CA VAL A 32 1.02 6.95 0.62
C VAL A 32 2.25 7.57 1.28
N MET A 33 3.31 7.81 0.52
CA MET A 33 4.53 8.44 1.03
C MET A 33 4.22 9.83 1.61
N GLY A 34 3.42 10.63 0.92
CA GLY A 34 2.96 11.93 1.41
C GLY A 34 2.17 11.82 2.71
N LEU A 35 1.20 10.91 2.77
CA LEU A 35 0.35 10.68 3.95
C LEU A 35 1.18 10.19 5.16
N LEU A 36 2.08 9.23 4.97
CA LEU A 36 2.95 8.71 6.04
C LEU A 36 3.92 9.78 6.54
N THR A 37 4.48 10.59 5.64
CA THR A 37 5.37 11.71 6.01
C THR A 37 4.60 12.74 6.80
N PHE A 38 3.42 13.15 6.35
CA PHE A 38 2.57 14.10 7.05
C PHE A 38 2.15 13.59 8.42
N ASN A 39 1.78 12.32 8.52
CA ASN A 39 1.41 11.68 9.79
C ASN A 39 2.60 11.64 10.77
N ASN A 40 3.80 11.32 10.29
CA ASN A 40 5.01 11.31 11.12
C ASN A 40 5.37 12.72 11.63
N ILE A 41 5.32 13.74 10.76
CA ILE A 41 5.57 15.13 11.15
C ILE A 41 4.47 15.65 12.09
N GLY A 42 3.21 15.42 11.74
CA GLY A 42 2.06 15.83 12.55
C GLY A 42 2.07 15.20 13.94
N GLY A 43 2.38 13.91 14.04
CA GLY A 43 2.50 13.20 15.31
C GLY A 43 3.64 13.71 16.21
N ARG A 44 4.74 14.23 15.61
CA ARG A 44 5.85 14.83 16.38
C ARG A 44 5.56 16.24 16.85
N LEU A 45 4.77 17.00 16.08
CA LEU A 45 4.43 18.41 16.38
C LEU A 45 3.23 18.53 17.31
N SER A 46 2.34 17.55 17.31
CA SER A 46 1.18 17.55 18.19
C SER A 46 1.57 17.09 19.60
N ARG A 47 1.00 17.73 20.64
CA ARG A 47 1.09 17.25 22.03
C ARG A 47 0.44 15.87 22.24
N GLU A 48 -0.05 15.28 21.20
CA GLU A 48 -0.71 13.96 21.11
C GLU A 48 0.26 12.80 20.86
N ALA A 49 1.57 12.99 21.03
CA ALA A 49 2.58 11.96 20.84
C ALA A 49 2.25 10.66 21.60
N ASN A 50 1.63 10.75 22.76
CA ASN A 50 1.20 9.59 23.56
C ASN A 50 0.01 8.84 22.92
N ARG A 51 -0.82 9.50 22.11
CA ARG A 51 -1.90 8.87 21.34
C ARG A 51 -1.38 8.16 20.09
N ALA A 52 -0.39 8.74 19.44
CA ALA A 52 0.29 8.11 18.31
C ALA A 52 0.92 6.77 18.70
N LEU A 53 1.27 6.55 19.98
CA LEU A 53 1.76 5.28 20.49
C LEU A 53 0.70 4.18 20.42
N GLY A 54 -0.59 4.50 20.60
CA GLY A 54 -1.69 3.54 20.47
C GLY A 54 -1.87 3.05 19.02
N LEU A 55 -1.66 3.91 18.02
CA LEU A 55 -1.75 3.57 16.60
C LEU A 55 -0.46 2.92 16.04
N SER A 56 0.60 2.89 16.85
CA SER A 56 1.94 2.42 16.45
C SER A 56 1.94 1.03 15.78
N PRO A 57 1.22 -0.01 16.28
CA PRO A 57 1.21 -1.31 15.61
C PRO A 57 0.63 -1.26 14.20
N GLY A 58 -0.50 -0.56 14.01
CA GLY A 58 -1.13 -0.42 12.71
C GLY A 58 -0.29 0.42 11.73
N LEU A 59 0.31 1.51 12.20
CA LEU A 59 1.20 2.34 11.40
C LEU A 59 2.50 1.63 11.03
N SER A 60 3.07 0.81 11.91
CA SER A 60 4.27 0.02 11.59
C SER A 60 3.98 -1.03 10.53
N LEU A 61 2.84 -1.71 10.60
CA LEU A 61 2.40 -2.65 9.57
C LEU A 61 2.12 -1.95 8.23
N THR A 62 1.50 -0.77 8.25
CA THR A 62 1.31 0.06 7.05
C THR A 62 2.67 0.47 6.44
N THR A 63 3.65 0.83 7.26
CA THR A 63 5.00 1.18 6.80
C THR A 63 5.71 -0.03 6.21
N LEU A 64 5.59 -1.22 6.83
CA LEU A 64 6.12 -2.47 6.26
C LEU A 64 5.47 -2.80 4.92
N ALA A 65 4.14 -2.70 4.82
CA ALA A 65 3.42 -2.88 3.56
C ALA A 65 3.91 -1.88 2.50
N PHE A 66 4.15 -0.62 2.87
CA PHE A 66 4.70 0.38 1.96
C PHE A 66 6.12 0.03 1.48
N LEU A 67 6.99 -0.47 2.35
CA LEU A 67 8.33 -0.94 1.94
C LEU A 67 8.23 -2.12 0.96
N VAL A 68 7.31 -3.05 1.20
CA VAL A 68 7.03 -4.14 0.25
C VAL A 68 6.47 -3.59 -1.07
N LEU A 69 5.68 -2.52 -1.06
CA LEU A 69 5.19 -1.85 -2.26
C LEU A 69 6.34 -1.28 -3.10
N LEU A 70 7.35 -0.66 -2.48
CA LEU A 70 8.55 -0.18 -3.18
C LEU A 70 9.30 -1.34 -3.86
N PHE A 71 9.41 -2.48 -3.18
CA PHE A 71 9.98 -3.69 -3.78
C PHE A 71 9.12 -4.22 -4.92
N SER A 72 7.79 -4.22 -4.78
CA SER A 72 6.85 -4.61 -5.85
C SER A 72 6.96 -3.69 -7.08
N LEU A 73 7.11 -2.38 -6.89
CA LEU A 73 7.35 -1.43 -7.97
C LEU A 73 8.64 -1.76 -8.74
N TRP A 74 9.71 -2.08 -8.03
CA TRP A 74 10.94 -2.53 -8.67
C TRP A 74 10.74 -3.82 -9.48
N GLN A 75 10.02 -4.81 -8.94
CA GLN A 75 9.66 -6.03 -9.67
C GLN A 75 8.76 -5.71 -10.89
N GLY A 76 7.79 -4.80 -10.75
CA GLY A 76 6.94 -4.33 -11.85
C GLY A 76 7.77 -3.75 -13.01
N TRP A 77 8.79 -2.97 -12.70
CA TRP A 77 9.72 -2.46 -13.71
C TRP A 77 10.51 -3.59 -14.41
N LEU A 78 10.91 -4.64 -13.67
CA LEU A 78 11.54 -5.82 -14.26
C LEU A 78 10.59 -6.57 -15.21
N VAL A 79 9.29 -6.65 -14.89
CA VAL A 79 8.28 -7.23 -15.79
C VAL A 79 8.13 -6.40 -17.07
N VAL A 80 8.18 -5.07 -16.98
CA VAL A 80 8.20 -4.20 -18.18
C VAL A 80 9.44 -4.48 -19.05
N ARG A 81 10.62 -4.62 -18.44
CA ARG A 81 11.86 -5.01 -19.16
C ARG A 81 11.75 -6.38 -19.81
N LEU A 82 11.17 -7.35 -19.08
CA LEU A 82 10.89 -8.69 -19.58
C LEU A 82 10.00 -8.65 -20.83
N GLY A 83 8.91 -7.88 -20.78
CA GLY A 83 8.02 -7.67 -21.92
C GLY A 83 8.74 -7.10 -23.15
N ARG A 84 9.72 -6.21 -22.97
CA ARG A 84 10.56 -5.70 -24.06
C ARG A 84 11.50 -6.78 -24.61
N ALA A 85 12.10 -7.57 -23.71
CA ALA A 85 13.03 -8.64 -24.10
C ALA A 85 12.36 -9.76 -24.89
N LEU A 86 11.10 -10.08 -24.59
CA LEU A 86 10.31 -11.08 -25.34
C LEU A 86 10.09 -10.70 -26.83
N GLY A 87 10.04 -9.39 -27.12
CA GLY A 87 9.94 -8.88 -28.49
C GLY A 87 11.29 -8.76 -29.23
N SER A 88 12.42 -9.03 -28.56
CA SER A 88 13.78 -8.93 -29.13
C SER A 88 14.36 -10.29 -29.50
N ASN A 89 15.54 -10.29 -30.13
CA ASN A 89 16.29 -11.54 -30.45
C ASN A 89 16.86 -12.23 -29.20
N ALA A 90 17.07 -11.50 -28.09
CA ALA A 90 17.56 -12.03 -26.82
C ALA A 90 16.37 -12.41 -25.92
N ARG A 91 15.67 -13.48 -26.29
CA ARG A 91 14.48 -13.93 -25.54
C ARG A 91 14.88 -14.56 -24.22
N PRO A 92 14.29 -14.11 -23.09
CA PRO A 92 14.51 -14.76 -21.81
C PRO A 92 13.91 -16.17 -21.81
N THR A 93 14.49 -17.04 -20.99
CA THR A 93 13.96 -18.39 -20.82
C THR A 93 12.60 -18.36 -20.10
N ARG A 94 11.76 -19.38 -20.34
CA ARG A 94 10.47 -19.51 -19.63
C ARG A 94 10.64 -19.51 -18.11
N GLY A 95 11.73 -20.11 -17.61
CA GLY A 95 12.06 -20.17 -16.19
C GLY A 95 12.36 -18.78 -15.59
N GLU A 96 13.15 -17.97 -16.30
CA GLU A 96 13.45 -16.58 -15.88
C GLU A 96 12.20 -15.70 -15.85
N ALA A 97 11.40 -15.75 -16.92
CA ALA A 97 10.15 -15.02 -17.00
C ALA A 97 9.19 -15.38 -15.85
N SER A 98 8.97 -16.69 -15.64
CA SER A 98 8.11 -17.17 -14.56
C SER A 98 8.62 -16.77 -13.18
N ARG A 99 9.94 -16.80 -12.95
CA ARG A 99 10.54 -16.42 -11.67
C ARG A 99 10.31 -14.93 -11.34
N ILE A 100 10.49 -14.05 -12.33
CA ILE A 100 10.28 -12.61 -12.15
C ILE A 100 8.82 -12.32 -11.81
N ILE A 101 7.89 -12.88 -12.58
CA ILE A 101 6.45 -12.68 -12.37
C ILE A 101 6.03 -13.22 -10.99
N LYS A 102 6.41 -14.46 -10.65
CA LYS A 102 6.07 -15.06 -9.36
C LYS A 102 6.60 -14.26 -8.16
N ARG A 103 7.84 -13.73 -8.26
CA ARG A 103 8.39 -12.87 -7.18
C ARG A 103 7.59 -11.59 -6.99
N GLY A 104 7.16 -10.96 -8.09
CA GLY A 104 6.31 -9.77 -8.03
C GLY A 104 4.96 -10.06 -7.38
N LEU A 105 4.26 -11.11 -7.82
CA LEU A 105 2.98 -11.54 -7.25
C LEU A 105 3.11 -11.91 -5.76
N PHE A 106 4.17 -12.62 -5.40
CA PHE A 106 4.42 -13.01 -4.00
C PHE A 106 4.70 -11.78 -3.11
N ALA A 107 5.44 -10.79 -3.62
CA ALA A 107 5.65 -9.54 -2.91
C ALA A 107 4.33 -8.79 -2.68
N ASP A 108 3.49 -8.68 -3.71
CA ASP A 108 2.18 -8.02 -3.56
C ASP A 108 1.26 -8.79 -2.60
N LEU A 109 1.29 -10.12 -2.62
CA LEU A 109 0.53 -10.92 -1.66
C LEU A 109 0.97 -10.68 -0.21
N ILE A 110 2.28 -10.66 0.05
CA ILE A 110 2.83 -10.35 1.39
C ILE A 110 2.46 -8.92 1.80
N GLY A 111 2.61 -7.95 0.90
CA GLY A 111 2.25 -6.56 1.16
C GLY A 111 0.76 -6.40 1.46
N LEU A 112 -0.10 -7.11 0.74
CA LEU A 112 -1.53 -7.16 0.99
C LEU A 112 -1.85 -7.69 2.39
N VAL A 113 -1.20 -8.79 2.81
CA VAL A 113 -1.38 -9.35 4.16
C VAL A 113 -0.98 -8.33 5.23
N PHE A 114 0.17 -7.67 5.09
CA PHE A 114 0.56 -6.63 6.04
C PHE A 114 -0.40 -5.44 6.06
N ALA A 115 -0.91 -5.04 4.89
CA ALA A 115 -1.89 -3.95 4.80
C ALA A 115 -3.22 -4.33 5.45
N VAL A 116 -3.71 -5.56 5.27
CA VAL A 116 -4.94 -6.04 5.93
C VAL A 116 -4.77 -6.07 7.44
N LEU A 117 -3.68 -6.67 7.95
CA LEU A 117 -3.39 -6.70 9.38
C LEU A 117 -3.22 -5.30 9.97
N GLY A 118 -2.59 -4.38 9.22
CA GLY A 118 -2.47 -2.98 9.59
C GLY A 118 -3.83 -2.29 9.68
N TYR A 119 -4.72 -2.56 8.72
CA TYR A 119 -6.08 -2.04 8.71
C TYR A 119 -6.88 -2.52 9.92
N GLU A 120 -6.86 -3.82 10.20
CA GLU A 120 -7.54 -4.41 11.36
C GLU A 120 -7.05 -3.80 12.68
N ALA A 121 -5.73 -3.63 12.82
CA ALA A 121 -5.16 -3.01 14.00
C ALA A 121 -5.61 -1.53 14.17
N LEU A 122 -5.60 -0.74 13.08
CA LEU A 122 -6.05 0.65 13.12
C LEU A 122 -7.55 0.76 13.37
N ALA A 123 -8.35 -0.03 12.66
CA ALA A 123 -9.81 -0.04 12.81
C ALA A 123 -10.22 -0.48 14.22
N GLY A 124 -9.58 -1.51 14.78
CA GLY A 124 -9.84 -2.00 16.13
C GLY A 124 -9.58 -0.94 17.21
N ILE A 125 -8.47 -0.20 17.10
CA ILE A 125 -8.14 0.89 18.03
C ILE A 125 -9.15 2.03 17.92
N LEU A 126 -9.51 2.44 16.69
CA LEU A 126 -10.51 3.50 16.48
C LEU A 126 -11.89 3.09 16.97
N PHE A 127 -12.28 1.83 16.75
CA PHE A 127 -13.52 1.29 17.27
C PHE A 127 -13.56 1.33 18.81
N PHE A 128 -12.46 0.91 19.46
CA PHE A 128 -12.33 0.96 20.90
C PHE A 128 -12.42 2.40 21.42
N GLN A 129 -11.75 3.36 20.80
CA GLN A 129 -11.84 4.77 21.15
C GLN A 129 -13.27 5.30 20.95
N ALA A 130 -13.91 4.98 19.84
CA ALA A 130 -15.28 5.40 19.57
C ALA A 130 -16.28 4.83 20.58
N SER A 131 -16.11 3.59 21.02
CA SER A 131 -17.00 2.95 22.01
C SER A 131 -16.90 3.58 23.40
N GLN A 132 -15.80 4.26 23.71
CA GLN A 132 -15.62 4.98 24.98
C GLN A 132 -16.19 6.40 24.95
N GLN A 133 -16.57 6.90 23.78
CA GLN A 133 -17.18 8.23 23.68
C GLN A 133 -18.63 8.19 24.17
N THR A 134 -18.93 9.00 25.17
CA THR A 134 -20.30 9.12 25.71
C THR A 134 -21.19 9.86 24.70
N PRO A 135 -22.32 9.30 24.23
CA PRO A 135 -23.22 9.97 23.32
C PRO A 135 -23.73 11.30 23.94
N GLY A 136 -23.57 12.41 23.24
CA GLY A 136 -24.20 13.70 23.63
C GLY A 136 -23.33 14.71 24.36
N ILE A 137 -22.07 14.43 24.72
CA ILE A 137 -21.18 15.39 25.38
C ILE A 137 -20.23 16.11 24.40
N ALA A 138 -20.70 16.44 23.22
CA ALA A 138 -19.94 17.26 22.25
C ALA A 138 -20.08 18.80 22.54
N ILE A 139 -20.80 19.22 23.54
CA ILE A 139 -21.10 20.63 23.79
C ILE A 139 -20.61 21.03 25.20
N GLY A 140 -19.39 21.62 25.25
CA GLY A 140 -19.08 22.62 26.25
C GLY A 140 -18.60 22.20 27.64
N GLY A 141 -18.05 21.04 27.85
CA GLY A 141 -17.51 20.61 29.14
C GLY A 141 -16.00 20.61 29.24
N GLN A 142 -15.38 21.61 29.87
CA GLN A 142 -13.97 21.62 30.31
C GLN A 142 -13.73 20.60 31.44
N GLY A 143 -13.95 19.32 31.22
CA GLY A 143 -13.90 18.46 32.40
C GLY A 143 -13.36 17.05 32.27
N LEU A 144 -13.26 16.47 31.11
CA LEU A 144 -12.80 15.08 31.05
C LEU A 144 -11.77 14.86 29.91
N ARG A 145 -10.51 14.79 30.28
CA ARG A 145 -9.36 14.50 29.41
C ARG A 145 -9.41 13.11 28.78
N GLU A 146 -10.41 12.29 29.09
CA GLU A 146 -10.49 10.88 28.64
C GLU A 146 -11.33 10.66 27.37
N ASN A 147 -12.21 11.62 27.00
CA ASN A 147 -13.09 11.46 25.84
C ASN A 147 -12.72 12.43 24.69
N GLN A 148 -11.50 12.35 24.20
CA GLN A 148 -11.12 13.17 23.05
C GLN A 148 -11.67 12.56 21.75
N PRO A 149 -12.24 13.36 20.82
CA PRO A 149 -12.75 12.88 19.55
C PRO A 149 -11.63 12.28 18.68
N ILE A 150 -12.00 11.40 17.78
CA ILE A 150 -11.09 10.84 16.76
C ILE A 150 -10.47 12.00 15.98
N THR A 151 -9.15 12.00 15.88
CA THR A 151 -8.40 13.09 15.25
C THR A 151 -8.27 12.90 13.74
N SER A 152 -8.00 13.98 13.01
CA SER A 152 -7.71 13.93 11.57
C SER A 152 -6.47 13.09 11.27
N LEU A 153 -5.47 13.04 12.16
CA LEU A 153 -4.26 12.21 12.00
C LEU A 153 -4.57 10.71 12.08
N GLU A 154 -5.49 10.33 12.96
CA GLU A 154 -5.96 8.93 13.05
C GLU A 154 -6.69 8.52 11.78
N MET A 155 -7.54 9.37 11.22
CA MET A 155 -8.21 9.12 9.95
C MET A 155 -7.24 9.07 8.77
N LEU A 156 -6.20 9.91 8.75
CA LEU A 156 -5.13 9.86 7.75
C LEU A 156 -4.32 8.57 7.83
N SER A 157 -4.17 7.99 9.02
CA SER A 157 -3.51 6.69 9.19
C SER A 157 -4.30 5.58 8.50
N VAL A 158 -5.62 5.56 8.68
CA VAL A 158 -6.51 4.61 7.99
C VAL A 158 -6.46 4.83 6.49
N LEU A 159 -6.54 6.09 6.05
CA LEU A 159 -6.47 6.43 4.63
C LEU A 159 -5.15 5.95 3.99
N SER A 160 -4.01 6.20 4.64
CA SER A 160 -2.72 5.74 4.13
C SER A 160 -2.65 4.24 3.98
N ASN A 161 -3.17 3.49 4.97
CA ASN A 161 -3.21 2.04 4.92
C ASN A 161 -4.13 1.52 3.81
N THR A 162 -5.31 2.12 3.62
CA THR A 162 -6.25 1.77 2.55
C THR A 162 -5.61 1.97 1.17
N GLN A 163 -4.84 3.03 0.97
CA GLN A 163 -4.13 3.27 -0.30
C GLN A 163 -3.05 2.23 -0.56
N VAL A 164 -2.29 1.81 0.47
CA VAL A 164 -1.30 0.72 0.35
C VAL A 164 -1.98 -0.60 0.00
N LEU A 165 -3.07 -0.92 0.69
CA LEU A 165 -3.87 -2.12 0.42
C LEU A 165 -4.34 -2.15 -1.04
N PHE A 166 -4.90 -1.04 -1.52
CA PHE A 166 -5.37 -0.92 -2.90
C PHE A 166 -4.21 -1.03 -3.90
N ALA A 167 -3.04 -0.46 -3.59
CA ALA A 167 -1.86 -0.58 -4.44
C ALA A 167 -1.40 -2.03 -4.61
N HIS A 168 -1.40 -2.83 -3.52
CA HIS A 168 -1.06 -4.25 -3.60
C HIS A 168 -2.13 -5.08 -4.32
N LEU A 169 -3.41 -4.73 -4.15
CA LEU A 169 -4.49 -5.37 -4.90
C LEU A 169 -4.32 -5.18 -6.41
N ILE A 170 -4.00 -3.96 -6.85
CA ILE A 170 -3.65 -3.67 -8.25
C ILE A 170 -2.41 -4.46 -8.69
N GLY A 171 -1.47 -4.70 -7.78
CA GLY A 171 -0.27 -5.49 -8.03
C GLY A 171 -0.54 -6.96 -8.32
N LEU A 172 -1.65 -7.51 -7.85
CA LEU A 172 -2.07 -8.90 -8.08
C LEU A 172 -2.86 -9.09 -9.38
N LEU A 173 -3.38 -8.01 -9.99
CA LEU A 173 -4.08 -8.03 -11.29
C LEU A 173 -3.08 -8.01 -12.46
#